data_0a8efdff7759d2d612fbf71e1e95e82f
#
_entry.id   0a8efdff7759d2d612fbf71e1e95e82f
#
_cell.length_a   1.000
_cell.length_b   1.000
_cell.length_c   1.000
_cell.angle_alpha   90.00
_cell.angle_beta   90.00
_cell.angle_gamma   90.00
#
_symmetry.space_group_name_H-M   'P 1'
#
loop_
_entity.id
_entity.type
_entity.pdbx_description
1 polymer ?
#
loop_
_entity_poly.entity_id
_entity_poly.type
_entity_poly.pdbx_seq_one_letter_code
_entity_poly.pdbx_strand_id
1 'polypeptide(L)'
;MTQRQPKEGFNLSKWALDHPALTRYLMVVLMLLGFAAYFQLGQDEDPPFTFRAMVVRTYWPGATAQQVAEQVTDKIERTLQEVPYTDKIRSYSKPGESQIIFQIKDSSKASEVANVWYSVRKKVGDMRYTLPGGIQGPFFNDDFGDVYGVIYALESEGFSYAELKTFAD
;
A
#
# COMPACT_ATOMS: atom_id res chain seq x y z
N MET A 1 39.66 -24.00 -58.85
CA MET A 1 39.17 -23.05 -57.89
C MET A 1 37.74 -23.43 -57.54
N THR A 2 37.54 -24.11 -56.42
CA THR A 2 36.21 -24.58 -55.94
C THR A 2 35.57 -23.49 -55.17
N GLN A 3 34.56 -22.83 -55.71
CA GLN A 3 33.77 -21.84 -54.98
C GLN A 3 32.96 -22.55 -53.89
N ARG A 4 33.28 -22.30 -52.61
CA ARG A 4 32.44 -22.69 -51.49
C ARG A 4 31.17 -21.84 -51.52
N GLN A 5 30.04 -22.46 -51.83
CA GLN A 5 28.73 -21.85 -51.64
C GLN A 5 28.52 -21.59 -50.15
N PRO A 6 28.09 -20.37 -49.74
CA PRO A 6 27.75 -20.11 -48.38
C PRO A 6 26.56 -21.00 -47.99
N LYS A 7 26.65 -21.68 -46.85
CA LYS A 7 25.54 -22.42 -46.24
C LYS A 7 24.40 -21.43 -46.03
N GLU A 8 23.32 -21.57 -46.79
CA GLU A 8 22.10 -20.79 -46.53
C GLU A 8 21.59 -21.12 -45.13
N GLY A 9 21.68 -20.14 -44.20
CA GLY A 9 21.08 -20.23 -42.89
C GLY A 9 19.55 -20.32 -43.03
N PHE A 10 18.87 -20.80 -42.00
CA PHE A 10 17.40 -20.87 -41.94
C PHE A 10 16.82 -19.47 -42.23
N ASN A 11 16.06 -19.35 -43.32
CA ASN A 11 15.40 -18.10 -43.72
C ASN A 11 13.92 -18.16 -43.38
N LEU A 12 13.55 -17.48 -42.29
CA LEU A 12 12.19 -17.45 -41.78
C LEU A 12 11.19 -16.87 -42.79
N SER A 13 11.62 -15.87 -43.55
CA SER A 13 10.74 -15.23 -44.55
C SER A 13 10.42 -16.22 -45.69
N LYS A 14 11.43 -16.97 -46.19
CA LYS A 14 11.23 -18.00 -47.19
C LYS A 14 10.31 -19.09 -46.67
N TRP A 15 10.55 -19.58 -45.45
CA TRP A 15 9.70 -20.58 -44.80
C TRP A 15 8.24 -20.12 -44.67
N ALA A 16 8.00 -18.87 -44.31
CA ALA A 16 6.65 -18.31 -44.21
C ALA A 16 5.93 -18.22 -45.54
N LEU A 17 6.66 -17.94 -46.63
CA LEU A 17 6.11 -17.90 -48.00
C LEU A 17 5.81 -19.32 -48.54
N ASP A 18 6.62 -20.30 -48.15
CA ASP A 18 6.43 -21.70 -48.53
C ASP A 18 5.25 -22.36 -47.80
N HIS A 19 4.82 -21.78 -46.65
CA HIS A 19 3.71 -22.28 -45.82
C HIS A 19 2.58 -21.25 -45.60
N PRO A 20 1.92 -20.79 -46.64
CA PRO A 20 0.97 -19.66 -46.54
C PRO A 20 -0.26 -19.95 -45.65
N ALA A 21 -0.71 -21.20 -45.59
CA ALA A 21 -1.83 -21.59 -44.73
C ALA A 21 -1.46 -21.52 -43.23
N LEU A 22 -0.28 -22.02 -42.88
CA LEU A 22 0.23 -21.98 -41.51
C LEU A 22 0.55 -20.55 -41.07
N THR A 23 1.12 -19.75 -41.95
CA THR A 23 1.44 -18.35 -41.70
C THR A 23 0.17 -17.54 -41.40
N ARG A 24 -0.89 -17.72 -42.20
CA ARG A 24 -2.19 -17.07 -41.98
C ARG A 24 -2.81 -17.52 -40.64
N TYR A 25 -2.75 -18.80 -40.32
CA TYR A 25 -3.23 -19.34 -39.05
C TYR A 25 -2.52 -18.68 -37.86
N LEU A 26 -1.17 -18.65 -37.90
CA LEU A 26 -0.37 -18.02 -36.87
C LEU A 26 -0.65 -16.53 -36.73
N MET A 27 -0.86 -15.80 -37.83
CA MET A 27 -1.24 -14.40 -37.80
C MET A 27 -2.57 -14.18 -37.08
N VAL A 28 -3.60 -15.00 -37.35
CA VAL A 28 -4.90 -14.91 -36.69
C VAL A 28 -4.79 -15.24 -35.22
N VAL A 29 -4.06 -16.30 -34.86
CA VAL A 29 -3.84 -16.70 -33.47
C VAL A 29 -3.11 -15.59 -32.69
N LEU A 30 -2.04 -15.04 -33.23
CA LEU A 30 -1.30 -13.94 -32.59
C LEU A 30 -2.13 -12.67 -32.46
N MET A 31 -2.96 -12.37 -33.45
CA MET A 31 -3.89 -11.24 -33.37
C MET A 31 -4.92 -11.41 -32.26
N LEU A 32 -5.51 -12.60 -32.14
CA LEU A 32 -6.47 -12.90 -31.06
C LEU A 32 -5.81 -12.89 -29.68
N LEU A 33 -4.60 -13.47 -29.56
CA LEU A 33 -3.83 -13.45 -28.31
C LEU A 33 -3.41 -12.02 -27.92
N GLY A 34 -2.98 -11.22 -28.90
CA GLY A 34 -2.65 -9.80 -28.66
C GLY A 34 -3.85 -9.00 -28.21
N PHE A 35 -5.02 -9.23 -28.79
CA PHE A 35 -6.26 -8.60 -28.38
C PHE A 35 -6.68 -9.03 -26.97
N ALA A 36 -6.61 -10.32 -26.66
CA ALA A 36 -6.88 -10.83 -25.32
C ALA A 36 -5.91 -10.28 -24.27
N ALA A 37 -4.61 -10.19 -24.60
CA ALA A 37 -3.59 -9.62 -23.74
C ALA A 37 -3.83 -8.13 -23.47
N TYR A 38 -4.31 -7.38 -24.46
CA TYR A 38 -4.63 -5.95 -24.30
C TYR A 38 -5.68 -5.71 -23.21
N PHE A 39 -6.72 -6.56 -23.15
CA PHE A 39 -7.75 -6.44 -22.10
C PHE A 39 -7.28 -6.90 -20.70
N GLN A 40 -6.16 -7.61 -20.61
CA GLN A 40 -5.56 -8.02 -19.34
C GLN A 40 -4.48 -7.06 -18.85
N LEU A 41 -4.08 -6.09 -19.67
CA LEU A 41 -3.17 -5.04 -19.23
C LEU A 41 -3.85 -4.16 -18.18
N GLY A 42 -3.20 -4.01 -17.02
CA GLY A 42 -3.59 -3.04 -16.02
C GLY A 42 -3.56 -1.64 -16.62
N GLN A 43 -4.55 -0.83 -16.26
CA GLN A 43 -4.68 0.56 -16.73
C GLN A 43 -4.28 1.57 -15.64
N ASP A 44 -3.71 1.09 -14.54
CA ASP A 44 -3.24 1.94 -13.48
C ASP A 44 -1.95 2.66 -13.91
N GLU A 45 -1.90 3.95 -13.69
CA GLU A 45 -0.73 4.79 -13.99
C GLU A 45 0.47 4.36 -13.14
N ASP A 46 0.23 4.04 -11.87
CA ASP A 46 1.21 3.51 -10.94
C ASP A 46 0.88 2.06 -10.57
N PRO A 47 1.89 1.17 -10.47
CA PRO A 47 1.64 -0.18 -9.99
C PRO A 47 1.15 -0.14 -8.54
N PRO A 48 0.20 -1.01 -8.14
CA PRO A 48 -0.26 -1.08 -6.77
C PRO A 48 0.92 -1.38 -5.85
N PHE A 49 1.20 -0.47 -4.94
CA PHE A 49 2.22 -0.65 -3.93
C PHE A 49 1.60 -0.83 -2.55
N THR A 50 2.21 -1.68 -1.74
CA THR A 50 1.73 -1.96 -0.39
C THR A 50 2.51 -1.10 0.59
N PHE A 51 1.81 -0.22 1.29
CA PHE A 51 2.41 0.52 2.40
C PHE A 51 2.79 -0.44 3.53
N ARG A 52 4.04 -0.31 3.97
CA ARG A 52 4.61 -1.09 5.07
C ARG A 52 4.83 -0.25 6.31
N ALA A 53 4.00 0.76 6.49
CA ALA A 53 3.99 1.64 7.64
C ALA A 53 2.59 1.76 8.22
N MET A 54 2.50 1.87 9.54
CA MET A 54 1.27 2.15 10.26
C MET A 54 1.55 3.25 11.28
N VAL A 55 0.63 4.20 11.41
CA VAL A 55 0.69 5.23 12.45
C VAL A 55 -0.29 4.88 13.55
N VAL A 56 0.23 4.82 14.78
CA VAL A 56 -0.58 4.63 16.00
C VAL A 56 -0.59 5.94 16.76
N ARG A 57 -1.77 6.52 16.94
CA ARG A 57 -1.98 7.76 17.70
C ARG A 57 -2.77 7.48 18.96
N THR A 58 -2.34 8.09 20.05
CA THR A 58 -3.01 7.99 21.35
C THR A 58 -3.06 9.38 21.99
N TYR A 59 -4.23 9.76 22.45
CA TYR A 59 -4.42 11.04 23.12
C TYR A 59 -4.62 10.85 24.62
N TRP A 60 -3.91 11.65 25.42
CA TRP A 60 -4.05 11.70 26.87
C TRP A 60 -4.15 13.15 27.32
N PRO A 61 -5.34 13.75 27.29
CA PRO A 61 -5.53 15.14 27.65
C PRO A 61 -5.03 15.46 29.07
N GLY A 62 -4.28 16.53 29.20
CA GLY A 62 -3.73 16.99 30.47
C GLY A 62 -2.41 16.38 30.91
N ALA A 63 -1.91 15.34 30.20
CA ALA A 63 -0.61 14.75 30.49
C ALA A 63 0.54 15.57 29.93
N THR A 64 1.67 15.58 30.62
CA THR A 64 2.92 16.16 30.12
C THR A 64 3.57 15.26 29.09
N ALA A 65 4.47 15.79 28.24
CA ALA A 65 5.18 15.00 27.26
C ALA A 65 5.96 13.83 27.87
N GLN A 66 6.55 14.02 29.04
CA GLN A 66 7.27 12.98 29.76
C GLN A 66 6.34 11.86 30.24
N GLN A 67 5.19 12.20 30.80
CA GLN A 67 4.18 11.22 31.21
C GLN A 67 3.68 10.42 30.01
N VAL A 68 3.41 11.08 28.89
CA VAL A 68 3.01 10.41 27.64
C VAL A 68 4.11 9.46 27.17
N ALA A 69 5.37 9.91 27.17
CA ALA A 69 6.51 9.09 26.75
C ALA A 69 6.66 7.81 27.59
N GLU A 70 6.64 7.96 28.93
CA GLU A 70 6.92 6.85 29.85
C GLU A 70 5.73 5.89 30.02
N GLN A 71 4.51 6.41 30.07
CA GLN A 71 3.32 5.64 30.44
C GLN A 71 2.48 5.16 29.24
N VAL A 72 2.66 5.76 28.08
CA VAL A 72 1.91 5.43 26.88
C VAL A 72 2.84 4.94 25.79
N THR A 73 3.76 5.80 25.33
CA THR A 73 4.61 5.53 24.17
C THR A 73 5.50 4.31 24.39
N ASP A 74 6.28 4.27 25.48
CA ASP A 74 7.19 3.18 25.81
C ASP A 74 6.46 1.83 25.90
N LYS A 75 5.29 1.79 26.51
CA LYS A 75 4.49 0.56 26.62
C LYS A 75 4.01 0.05 25.25
N ILE A 76 3.52 0.95 24.41
CA ILE A 76 3.06 0.58 23.06
C ILE A 76 4.26 0.15 22.21
N GLU A 77 5.39 0.85 22.27
CA GLU A 77 6.61 0.47 21.54
C GLU A 77 7.10 -0.93 21.90
N ARG A 78 7.16 -1.28 23.17
CA ARG A 78 7.53 -2.63 23.62
C ARG A 78 6.61 -3.70 23.05
N THR A 79 5.30 -3.43 23.03
CA THR A 79 4.31 -4.34 22.44
C THR A 79 4.50 -4.47 20.93
N LEU A 80 4.83 -3.38 20.24
CA LEU A 80 5.08 -3.37 18.81
C LEU A 80 6.38 -4.10 18.43
N GLN A 81 7.42 -4.09 19.30
CA GLN A 81 8.66 -4.83 19.10
C GLN A 81 8.46 -6.35 19.04
N GLU A 82 7.40 -6.85 19.66
CA GLU A 82 7.04 -8.28 19.64
C GLU A 82 6.27 -8.69 18.36
N VAL A 83 5.95 -7.77 17.48
CA VAL A 83 5.23 -8.07 16.24
C VAL A 83 6.22 -8.63 15.21
N PRO A 84 5.86 -9.72 14.49
CA PRO A 84 6.73 -10.25 13.45
C PRO A 84 6.94 -9.23 12.32
N TYR A 85 8.11 -9.33 11.67
CA TYR A 85 8.54 -8.45 10.58
C TYR A 85 8.80 -6.99 10.97
N THR A 86 8.86 -6.64 12.25
CA THR A 86 9.25 -5.30 12.72
C THR A 86 10.61 -4.90 12.14
N ASP A 87 10.69 -3.75 11.50
CA ASP A 87 11.92 -3.13 11.02
C ASP A 87 12.30 -1.93 11.89
N LYS A 88 11.46 -0.89 11.88
CA LYS A 88 11.72 0.36 12.61
C LYS A 88 10.47 0.83 13.35
N ILE A 89 10.70 1.33 14.55
CA ILE A 89 9.69 2.04 15.34
C ILE A 89 10.24 3.44 15.59
N ARG A 90 9.47 4.44 15.23
CA ARG A 90 9.78 5.85 15.50
C ARG A 90 8.62 6.46 16.26
N SER A 91 8.90 7.12 17.34
CA SER A 91 7.86 7.75 18.16
C SER A 91 8.12 9.23 18.37
N TYR A 92 7.04 9.91 18.65
CA TYR A 92 7.02 11.30 19.03
C TYR A 92 5.99 11.50 20.14
N SER A 93 6.45 12.02 21.29
CA SER A 93 5.60 12.30 22.44
C SER A 93 5.57 13.81 22.70
N LYS A 94 4.39 14.38 22.69
CA LYS A 94 4.15 15.78 23.07
C LYS A 94 3.10 15.84 24.17
N PRO A 95 2.89 16.99 24.82
CA PRO A 95 1.84 17.11 25.83
C PRO A 95 0.49 16.67 25.28
N GLY A 96 -0.11 15.67 25.91
CA GLY A 96 -1.43 15.15 25.56
C GLY A 96 -1.49 14.21 24.36
N GLU A 97 -0.38 13.93 23.65
CA GLU A 97 -0.42 13.08 22.45
C GLU A 97 0.83 12.23 22.29
N SER A 98 0.63 10.96 21.96
CA SER A 98 1.64 10.02 21.49
C SER A 98 1.37 9.67 20.02
N GLN A 99 2.40 9.73 19.19
CA GLN A 99 2.37 9.26 17.80
C GLN A 99 3.52 8.29 17.58
N ILE A 100 3.22 7.09 17.10
CA ILE A 100 4.18 6.04 16.83
C ILE A 100 4.05 5.65 15.37
N ILE A 101 5.16 5.66 14.64
CA ILE A 101 5.26 5.18 13.27
C ILE A 101 5.92 3.80 13.33
N PHE A 102 5.14 2.78 13.03
CA PHE A 102 5.57 1.40 12.98
C PHE A 102 5.83 0.98 11.55
N GLN A 103 7.04 0.52 11.25
CA GLN A 103 7.44 0.06 9.92
C GLN A 103 7.83 -1.40 9.97
N ILE A 104 7.38 -2.16 8.98
CA ILE A 104 7.75 -3.56 8.78
C ILE A 104 8.76 -3.68 7.65
N LYS A 105 9.51 -4.78 7.66
CA LYS A 105 10.58 -5.07 6.68
C LYS A 105 10.05 -5.08 5.25
N ASP A 106 10.78 -4.49 4.33
CA ASP A 106 10.45 -4.47 2.91
C ASP A 106 10.42 -5.88 2.28
N SER A 107 11.11 -6.83 2.90
CA SER A 107 11.11 -8.24 2.49
C SER A 107 9.81 -8.97 2.83
N SER A 108 8.89 -8.40 3.62
CA SER A 108 7.59 -8.99 3.90
C SER A 108 6.73 -9.06 2.63
N LYS A 109 6.04 -10.18 2.42
CA LYS A 109 5.14 -10.33 1.26
C LYS A 109 3.92 -9.43 1.44
N ALA A 110 3.45 -8.82 0.35
CA ALA A 110 2.26 -7.96 0.37
C ALA A 110 1.03 -8.66 0.99
N SER A 111 0.87 -9.97 0.73
CA SER A 111 -0.23 -10.78 1.30
C SER A 111 -0.14 -10.96 2.83
N GLU A 112 1.03 -10.77 3.43
CA GLU A 112 1.24 -10.91 4.87
C GLU A 112 1.01 -9.60 5.63
N VAL A 113 1.10 -8.47 4.94
CA VAL A 113 1.00 -7.13 5.56
C VAL A 113 -0.32 -6.95 6.30
N ALA A 114 -1.44 -7.36 5.71
CA ALA A 114 -2.76 -7.27 6.37
C ALA A 114 -2.82 -8.08 7.67
N ASN A 115 -2.19 -9.27 7.70
CA ASN A 115 -2.11 -10.12 8.90
C ASN A 115 -1.23 -9.47 9.98
N VAL A 116 -0.16 -8.79 9.58
CA VAL A 116 0.69 -8.04 10.52
C VAL A 116 -0.09 -6.89 11.13
N TRP A 117 -0.83 -6.12 10.32
CA TRP A 117 -1.68 -5.03 10.81
C TRP A 117 -2.77 -5.53 11.77
N TYR A 118 -3.37 -6.67 11.47
CA TYR A 118 -4.31 -7.31 12.41
C TYR A 118 -3.62 -7.68 13.73
N SER A 119 -2.41 -8.24 13.68
CA SER A 119 -1.63 -8.61 14.87
C SER A 119 -1.25 -7.39 15.71
N VAL A 120 -0.89 -6.27 15.06
CA VAL A 120 -0.63 -4.99 15.73
C VAL A 120 -1.86 -4.53 16.50
N ARG A 121 -3.02 -4.44 15.81
CA ARG A 121 -4.28 -4.02 16.43
C ARG A 121 -4.67 -4.90 17.60
N LYS A 122 -4.52 -6.21 17.45
CA LYS A 122 -4.82 -7.18 18.52
C LYS A 122 -3.91 -6.98 19.71
N LYS A 123 -2.57 -7.02 19.53
CA LYS A 123 -1.61 -6.89 20.63
C LYS A 123 -1.73 -5.57 21.39
N VAL A 124 -1.85 -4.46 20.66
CA VAL A 124 -2.03 -3.13 21.27
C VAL A 124 -3.42 -3.02 21.92
N GLY A 125 -4.44 -3.64 21.35
CA GLY A 125 -5.76 -3.74 21.97
C GLY A 125 -5.74 -4.52 23.28
N ASP A 126 -5.06 -5.66 23.29
CA ASP A 126 -4.93 -6.55 24.47
C ASP A 126 -4.19 -5.86 25.63
N MET A 127 -3.20 -4.98 25.33
CA MET A 127 -2.46 -4.27 26.37
C MET A 127 -3.13 -2.97 26.84
N ARG A 128 -4.23 -2.53 26.21
CA ARG A 128 -4.88 -1.24 26.49
C ARG A 128 -5.23 -1.04 27.97
N TYR A 129 -5.59 -2.09 28.69
CA TYR A 129 -5.92 -2.02 30.11
C TYR A 129 -4.73 -1.63 31.00
N THR A 130 -3.49 -1.73 30.49
CA THR A 130 -2.27 -1.34 31.21
C THR A 130 -1.95 0.15 31.04
N LEU A 131 -2.66 0.84 30.15
CA LEU A 131 -2.49 2.25 29.90
C LEU A 131 -3.23 3.08 30.98
N PRO A 132 -2.81 4.33 31.22
CA PRO A 132 -3.47 5.20 32.20
C PRO A 132 -4.93 5.46 31.85
N GLY A 133 -5.74 5.77 32.89
CA GLY A 133 -7.14 6.17 32.68
C GLY A 133 -7.26 7.51 31.94
N GLY A 134 -8.37 7.70 31.21
CA GLY A 134 -8.64 8.93 30.47
C GLY A 134 -7.98 9.02 29.08
N ILE A 135 -7.33 7.95 28.64
CA ILE A 135 -6.74 7.86 27.31
C ILE A 135 -7.82 7.66 26.24
N GLN A 136 -7.67 8.37 25.13
CA GLN A 136 -8.46 8.20 23.92
C GLN A 136 -7.60 7.46 22.85
N GLY A 137 -8.11 6.38 22.31
CA GLY A 137 -7.39 5.49 21.39
C GLY A 137 -6.85 4.25 22.11
N PRO A 138 -5.78 3.60 21.59
CA PRO A 138 -5.00 3.90 20.38
C PRO A 138 -5.80 3.88 19.08
N PHE A 139 -5.53 4.83 18.18
CA PHE A 139 -6.10 4.92 16.83
C PHE A 139 -5.03 4.47 15.84
N PHE A 140 -5.43 3.64 14.88
CA PHE A 140 -4.53 3.04 13.89
C PHE A 140 -4.84 3.63 12.51
N ASN A 141 -3.80 4.09 11.83
CA ASN A 141 -3.87 4.50 10.43
C ASN A 141 -2.79 3.72 9.65
N ASP A 142 -3.22 2.86 8.76
CA ASP A 142 -2.41 2.04 7.85
C ASP A 142 -2.80 2.27 6.39
N ASP A 143 -3.70 3.19 6.15
CA ASP A 143 -4.21 3.55 4.84
C ASP A 143 -3.67 4.91 4.42
N PHE A 144 -2.61 4.89 3.58
CA PHE A 144 -1.91 6.09 3.11
C PHE A 144 -1.95 6.21 1.59
N GLY A 145 -2.70 5.34 0.92
CA GLY A 145 -2.64 5.18 -0.53
C GLY A 145 -3.82 5.75 -1.29
N ASP A 146 -4.81 6.28 -0.60
CA ASP A 146 -5.98 6.87 -1.25
C ASP A 146 -5.60 8.15 -1.99
N VAL A 147 -5.48 8.03 -3.30
CA VAL A 147 -5.32 9.17 -4.21
C VAL A 147 -6.71 9.58 -4.67
N TYR A 148 -7.12 10.79 -4.29
CA TYR A 148 -8.38 11.35 -4.77
C TYR A 148 -8.18 11.86 -6.19
N GLY A 149 -8.84 11.26 -7.17
CA GLY A 149 -8.77 11.66 -8.59
C GLY A 149 -9.43 13.02 -8.87
N VAL A 150 -10.35 13.46 -7.98
CA VAL A 150 -11.04 14.74 -8.11
C VAL A 150 -11.26 15.34 -6.72
N ILE A 151 -10.90 16.60 -6.56
CA ILE A 151 -11.13 17.38 -5.34
C ILE A 151 -12.13 18.48 -5.68
N TYR A 152 -13.26 18.53 -4.99
CA TYR A 152 -14.26 19.58 -5.12
C TYR A 152 -14.17 20.54 -3.94
N ALA A 153 -14.21 21.84 -4.22
CA ALA A 153 -14.45 22.86 -3.21
C ALA A 153 -15.94 23.24 -3.25
N LEU A 154 -16.63 23.12 -2.12
CA LEU A 154 -18.00 23.58 -1.96
C LEU A 154 -17.97 24.99 -1.39
N GLU A 155 -18.40 25.94 -2.18
CA GLU A 155 -18.52 27.35 -1.80
C GLU A 155 -19.97 27.78 -1.94
N SER A 156 -20.50 28.53 -0.97
CA SER A 156 -21.83 29.14 -1.06
C SER A 156 -21.91 30.39 -0.19
N GLU A 157 -22.56 31.42 -0.71
CA GLU A 157 -22.91 32.61 0.06
C GLU A 157 -24.17 32.34 0.91
N GLY A 158 -24.08 32.61 2.20
CA GLY A 158 -25.22 32.54 3.12
C GLY A 158 -25.39 31.21 3.87
N PHE A 159 -24.55 30.21 3.63
CA PHE A 159 -24.52 28.97 4.42
C PHE A 159 -23.32 28.91 5.35
N SER A 160 -23.53 28.36 6.54
CA SER A 160 -22.44 28.07 7.46
C SER A 160 -21.65 26.83 6.98
N TYR A 161 -20.39 26.69 7.39
CA TYR A 161 -19.59 25.49 7.10
C TYR A 161 -20.22 24.19 7.61
N ALA A 162 -21.01 24.24 8.69
CA ALA A 162 -21.72 23.08 9.20
C ALA A 162 -22.85 22.64 8.26
N GLU A 163 -23.56 23.58 7.65
CA GLU A 163 -24.60 23.30 6.66
C GLU A 163 -23.97 22.79 5.35
N LEU A 164 -22.87 23.41 4.87
CA LEU A 164 -22.12 22.95 3.70
C LEU A 164 -21.60 21.52 3.88
N LYS A 165 -21.16 21.15 5.09
CA LYS A 165 -20.75 19.78 5.40
C LYS A 165 -21.90 18.77 5.20
N THR A 166 -23.12 19.14 5.58
CA THR A 166 -24.31 18.26 5.42
C THR A 166 -24.63 17.98 3.96
N PHE A 167 -24.24 18.88 3.04
CA PHE A 167 -24.40 18.67 1.60
C PHE A 167 -23.24 17.89 0.96
N ALA A 168 -22.11 17.76 1.67
CA ALA A 168 -20.93 17.02 1.21
C ALA A 168 -20.95 15.53 1.61
N ASP A 169 -21.69 15.19 2.66
CA ASP A 169 -21.88 13.84 3.20
C ASP A 169 -23.04 13.14 2.48
#